data_0aa8bfdfb01daea796fc89e2fe70f4c7
#
_entry.id   0aa8bfdfb01daea796fc89e2fe70f4c7
#
_cell.length_a   1.000
_cell.length_b   1.000
_cell.length_c   1.000
_cell.angle_alpha   90.00
_cell.angle_beta   90.00
_cell.angle_gamma   90.00
#
_symmetry.space_group_name_H-M   'P 1'
#
loop_
_entity.id
_entity.type
_entity.pdbx_description
1 polymer ?
#
loop_
_entity_poly.entity_id
_entity_poly.type
_entity_poly.pdbx_seq_one_letter_code
_entity_poly.pdbx_strand_id
1 'polypeptide(L)'
;MQVYTQIVRPQELDEDDLWIPCLKTATVEHSSADAQSGLIITHIEAIKHYAHSLTELLEQKVYAVGSKTYDRLVEAGFAENNIHWRHTANDLKLRSKNTGPLTWLHGDKYARDFRAIPEVTAIQTYESKPDPTAIKQILKLEPDVIHVYSDSVLKELEIRNWSHTKLKHVESAEPDAALWLDCESFDPNV
;
A
#
# COMPACT_ATOMS: atom_id res chain seq x y z
N MET A 1 -17.46 21.44 -3.27
CA MET A 1 -16.50 20.80 -2.34
C MET A 1 -16.48 19.31 -2.60
N GLN A 2 -15.29 18.75 -2.79
CA GLN A 2 -15.09 17.31 -2.91
C GLN A 2 -14.32 16.76 -1.72
N VAL A 3 -14.53 15.48 -1.37
CA VAL A 3 -13.81 14.81 -0.28
C VAL A 3 -13.09 13.60 -0.82
N TYR A 4 -11.81 13.45 -0.45
CA TYR A 4 -10.94 12.34 -0.83
C TYR A 4 -10.62 11.47 0.39
N THR A 5 -10.97 10.17 0.34
CA THR A 5 -10.92 9.26 1.51
C THR A 5 -9.69 8.35 1.56
N GLN A 6 -8.76 8.48 0.63
CA GLN A 6 -7.54 7.65 0.58
C GLN A 6 -6.62 7.89 1.80
N ILE A 7 -5.83 6.87 2.17
CA ILE A 7 -4.89 6.95 3.31
C ILE A 7 -3.79 7.98 3.06
N VAL A 8 -3.25 8.02 1.84
CA VAL A 8 -2.19 8.96 1.46
C VAL A 8 -2.82 10.22 0.88
N ARG A 9 -2.38 11.39 1.35
CA ARG A 9 -2.88 12.67 0.85
C ARG A 9 -2.65 12.78 -0.67
N PRO A 10 -3.67 13.21 -1.47
CA PRO A 10 -3.48 13.55 -2.87
C PRO A 10 -2.40 14.63 -3.05
N GLN A 11 -1.65 14.56 -4.15
CA GLN A 11 -0.64 15.58 -4.47
C GLN A 11 -1.28 16.92 -4.84
N GLU A 12 -2.42 16.85 -5.52
CA GLU A 12 -3.18 18.01 -5.97
C GLU A 12 -4.56 17.96 -5.33
N LEU A 13 -4.93 19.03 -4.67
CA LEU A 13 -6.26 19.28 -4.10
C LEU A 13 -6.61 20.71 -4.45
N ASP A 14 -7.83 20.94 -4.95
CA ASP A 14 -8.36 22.28 -5.12
C ASP A 14 -8.56 22.96 -3.75
N GLU A 15 -8.60 24.29 -3.73
CA GLU A 15 -8.69 25.06 -2.47
C GLU A 15 -9.90 24.67 -1.60
N ASP A 16 -11.00 24.29 -2.24
CA ASP A 16 -12.25 23.90 -1.57
C ASP A 16 -12.36 22.39 -1.30
N ASP A 17 -11.36 21.59 -1.71
CA ASP A 17 -11.40 20.15 -1.57
C ASP A 17 -10.74 19.68 -0.27
N LEU A 18 -11.29 18.62 0.30
CA LEU A 18 -10.85 18.11 1.59
C LEU A 18 -10.27 16.69 1.46
N TRP A 19 -9.20 16.46 2.17
CA TRP A 19 -8.67 15.12 2.37
C TRP A 19 -9.01 14.62 3.79
N ILE A 20 -9.86 13.59 3.85
CA ILE A 20 -10.29 12.96 5.11
C ILE A 20 -10.05 11.46 4.99
N PRO A 21 -8.91 10.94 5.47
CA PRO A 21 -8.61 9.53 5.37
C PRO A 21 -9.59 8.69 6.20
N CYS A 22 -10.32 7.81 5.52
CA CYS A 22 -11.39 7.02 6.14
C CYS A 22 -10.98 5.60 6.53
N LEU A 23 -9.70 5.25 6.38
CA LEU A 23 -9.15 3.99 6.88
C LEU A 23 -8.17 4.27 8.01
N LYS A 24 -8.26 3.47 9.05
CA LYS A 24 -7.24 3.34 10.10
C LYS A 24 -6.56 2.00 9.98
N THR A 25 -5.25 2.00 10.13
CA THR A 25 -4.46 0.78 10.25
C THR A 25 -4.19 0.47 11.71
N ALA A 26 -4.25 -0.79 12.08
CA ALA A 26 -3.94 -1.28 13.41
C ALA A 26 -2.93 -2.42 13.31
N THR A 27 -1.97 -2.45 14.23
CA THR A 27 -0.98 -3.54 14.30
C THR A 27 -1.67 -4.86 14.62
N VAL A 28 -1.27 -5.91 13.91
CA VAL A 28 -1.64 -7.29 14.21
C VAL A 28 -0.48 -7.93 14.94
N GLU A 29 -0.76 -8.62 16.06
CA GLU A 29 0.27 -9.41 16.73
C GLU A 29 0.82 -10.48 15.78
N HIS A 30 2.13 -10.52 15.63
CA HIS A 30 2.83 -11.48 14.80
C HIS A 30 4.12 -11.93 15.47
N SER A 31 4.53 -13.17 15.18
CA SER A 31 5.85 -13.67 15.58
C SER A 31 6.92 -12.97 14.76
N SER A 32 8.04 -12.63 15.40
CA SER A 32 9.22 -12.16 14.68
C SER A 32 9.73 -13.27 13.77
N ALA A 33 9.69 -13.06 12.45
CA ALA A 33 10.50 -13.86 11.56
C ALA A 33 11.94 -13.36 11.64
N ASP A 34 12.90 -14.25 11.57
CA ASP A 34 14.32 -13.89 11.49
C ASP A 34 14.53 -12.93 10.32
N ALA A 35 15.02 -11.74 10.62
CA ALA A 35 15.29 -10.68 9.65
C ALA A 35 16.48 -10.99 8.71
N GLN A 36 16.86 -12.25 8.58
CA GLN A 36 17.96 -12.71 7.70
C GLN A 36 17.55 -12.91 6.24
N SER A 37 16.28 -12.71 5.93
CA SER A 37 15.75 -12.89 4.57
C SER A 37 15.46 -11.54 3.92
N GLY A 38 15.53 -11.49 2.59
CA GLY A 38 15.07 -10.31 1.86
C GLY A 38 13.57 -10.06 2.11
N LEU A 39 13.11 -8.84 1.85
CA LEU A 39 11.75 -8.40 2.15
C LEU A 39 10.91 -8.25 0.89
N ILE A 40 9.64 -8.63 0.93
CA ILE A 40 8.63 -8.22 -0.06
C ILE A 40 7.71 -7.21 0.62
N ILE A 41 7.63 -5.99 0.06
CA ILE A 41 6.83 -4.89 0.59
C ILE A 41 5.89 -4.38 -0.49
N THR A 42 4.60 -4.57 -0.29
CA THR A 42 3.57 -4.09 -1.23
C THR A 42 2.95 -2.76 -0.80
N HIS A 43 3.14 -2.36 0.45
CA HIS A 43 2.67 -1.09 1.00
C HIS A 43 3.51 -0.69 2.21
N ILE A 44 3.86 0.59 2.34
CA ILE A 44 4.74 1.10 3.41
C ILE A 44 4.17 0.87 4.83
N GLU A 45 2.84 0.83 4.98
CA GLU A 45 2.21 0.56 6.28
C GLU A 45 2.67 -0.78 6.87
N ALA A 46 3.03 -1.76 6.02
CA ALA A 46 3.52 -3.05 6.49
C ALA A 46 4.78 -2.93 7.34
N ILE A 47 5.67 -1.99 7.02
CA ILE A 47 6.89 -1.71 7.80
C ILE A 47 6.56 -0.94 9.08
N LYS A 48 5.68 0.05 9.01
CA LYS A 48 5.31 0.87 10.18
C LYS A 48 4.71 0.04 11.31
N HIS A 49 4.02 -1.05 10.95
CA HIS A 49 3.38 -1.95 11.90
C HIS A 49 4.21 -3.20 12.21
N TYR A 50 5.42 -3.32 11.66
CA TYR A 50 6.31 -4.42 11.99
C TYR A 50 7.00 -4.17 13.32
N ALA A 51 6.93 -5.14 14.24
CA ALA A 51 7.33 -4.99 15.63
C ALA A 51 8.86 -4.86 15.87
N HIS A 52 9.68 -5.05 14.83
CA HIS A 52 11.13 -4.98 14.92
C HIS A 52 11.66 -3.57 14.67
N SER A 53 12.90 -3.34 15.13
CA SER A 53 13.61 -2.10 14.83
C SER A 53 13.74 -1.92 13.32
N LEU A 54 13.30 -0.79 12.80
CA LEU A 54 13.48 -0.42 11.39
C LEU A 54 14.95 -0.56 10.98
N THR A 55 15.88 -0.22 11.89
CA THR A 55 17.33 -0.28 11.67
C THR A 55 17.80 -1.67 11.24
N GLU A 56 17.19 -2.74 11.75
CA GLU A 56 17.53 -4.13 11.39
C GLU A 56 17.10 -4.49 9.97
N LEU A 57 16.11 -3.77 9.42
CA LEU A 57 15.58 -3.99 8.09
C LEU A 57 16.32 -3.19 7.00
N LEU A 58 16.99 -2.08 7.36
CA LEU A 58 17.58 -1.15 6.37
C LEU A 58 18.64 -1.80 5.48
N GLU A 59 19.35 -2.79 5.99
CA GLU A 59 20.39 -3.53 5.27
C GLU A 59 19.83 -4.66 4.38
N GLN A 60 18.52 -4.94 4.51
CA GLN A 60 17.88 -6.03 3.76
C GLN A 60 17.64 -5.64 2.31
N LYS A 61 17.70 -6.66 1.43
CA LYS A 61 17.24 -6.53 0.05
C LYS A 61 15.70 -6.45 0.03
N VAL A 62 15.14 -5.45 -0.63
CA VAL A 62 13.70 -5.20 -0.65
C VAL A 62 13.14 -5.34 -2.06
N TYR A 63 12.07 -6.09 -2.20
CA TYR A 63 11.27 -6.22 -3.41
C TYR A 63 9.96 -5.44 -3.22
N ALA A 64 9.87 -4.24 -3.80
CA ALA A 64 8.76 -3.33 -3.60
C ALA A 64 7.77 -3.33 -4.76
N VAL A 65 6.51 -3.01 -4.47
CA VAL A 65 5.44 -2.81 -5.47
C VAL A 65 5.01 -1.35 -5.46
N GLY A 66 5.07 -0.73 -6.65
CA GLY A 66 4.67 0.66 -6.88
C GLY A 66 5.74 1.69 -6.55
N SER A 67 5.81 2.75 -7.35
CA SER A 67 6.77 3.85 -7.16
C SER A 67 6.58 4.55 -5.82
N LYS A 68 5.33 4.77 -5.38
CA LYS A 68 5.04 5.38 -4.06
C LYS A 68 5.60 4.56 -2.90
N THR A 69 5.60 3.22 -2.99
CA THR A 69 6.21 2.36 -1.97
C THR A 69 7.73 2.51 -2.01
N TYR A 70 8.32 2.55 -3.20
CA TYR A 70 9.76 2.82 -3.39
C TYR A 70 10.17 4.14 -2.74
N ASP A 71 9.51 5.25 -3.10
CA ASP A 71 9.83 6.57 -2.56
C ASP A 71 9.78 6.60 -1.04
N ARG A 72 8.74 5.99 -0.46
CA ARG A 72 8.58 5.89 1.01
C ARG A 72 9.62 5.00 1.69
N LEU A 73 10.11 3.97 1.01
CA LEU A 73 11.22 3.15 1.51
C LEU A 73 12.52 3.94 1.55
N VAL A 74 12.81 4.72 0.51
CA VAL A 74 13.97 5.63 0.47
C VAL A 74 13.86 6.68 1.57
N GLU A 75 12.70 7.33 1.74
CA GLU A 75 12.43 8.27 2.83
C GLU A 75 12.61 7.63 4.23
N ALA A 76 12.31 6.34 4.36
CA ALA A 76 12.49 5.59 5.60
C ALA A 76 13.95 5.18 5.87
N GLY A 77 14.87 5.44 4.92
CA GLY A 77 16.30 5.22 5.07
C GLY A 77 16.83 3.92 4.45
N PHE A 78 16.02 3.18 3.68
CA PHE A 78 16.53 2.05 2.91
C PHE A 78 17.46 2.54 1.80
N ALA A 79 18.58 1.85 1.58
CA ALA A 79 19.49 2.17 0.50
C ALA A 79 18.84 1.87 -0.86
N GLU A 80 18.85 2.82 -1.78
CA GLU A 80 18.21 2.68 -3.11
C GLU A 80 18.69 1.45 -3.88
N ASN A 81 19.98 1.12 -3.79
CA ASN A 81 20.57 -0.04 -4.44
C ASN A 81 20.10 -1.38 -3.86
N ASN A 82 19.48 -1.38 -2.69
CA ASN A 82 18.88 -2.55 -2.06
C ASN A 82 17.39 -2.71 -2.43
N ILE A 83 16.77 -1.72 -3.08
CA ILE A 83 15.36 -1.72 -3.43
C ILE A 83 15.16 -2.11 -4.88
N HIS A 84 14.56 -3.27 -5.11
CA HIS A 84 14.13 -3.76 -6.42
C HIS A 84 12.63 -3.56 -6.55
N TRP A 85 12.17 -2.54 -7.26
CA TRP A 85 10.75 -2.26 -7.35
C TRP A 85 10.16 -2.56 -8.74
N ARG A 86 8.83 -2.80 -8.77
CA ARG A 86 8.04 -2.98 -9.99
C ARG A 86 6.70 -2.28 -9.82
N HIS A 87 6.06 -1.93 -10.93
CA HIS A 87 4.77 -1.22 -10.92
C HIS A 87 3.67 -2.04 -10.27
N THR A 88 3.58 -3.33 -10.60
CA THR A 88 2.55 -4.23 -10.05
C THR A 88 3.16 -5.43 -9.32
N ALA A 89 2.36 -6.05 -8.46
CA ALA A 89 2.75 -7.27 -7.76
C ALA A 89 3.02 -8.43 -8.73
N ASN A 90 2.36 -8.45 -9.89
CA ASN A 90 2.53 -9.49 -10.91
C ASN A 90 3.85 -9.36 -11.66
N ASP A 91 4.42 -8.16 -11.72
CA ASP A 91 5.71 -7.89 -12.37
C ASP A 91 6.91 -8.34 -11.53
N LEU A 92 6.71 -8.55 -10.23
CA LEU A 92 7.73 -9.13 -9.36
C LEU A 92 7.92 -10.62 -9.69
N LYS A 93 8.83 -10.91 -10.62
CA LYS A 93 9.20 -12.27 -11.03
C LYS A 93 10.20 -12.87 -10.04
N LEU A 94 9.75 -13.11 -8.82
CA LEU A 94 10.58 -13.72 -7.78
C LEU A 94 10.79 -15.20 -8.08
N ARG A 95 12.06 -15.63 -8.10
CA ARG A 95 12.43 -17.04 -8.23
C ARG A 95 13.32 -17.38 -7.05
N SER A 96 12.95 -18.39 -6.27
CA SER A 96 13.66 -18.81 -5.06
C SER A 96 15.16 -19.06 -5.27
N LYS A 97 15.53 -19.58 -6.44
CA LYS A 97 16.94 -19.84 -6.80
C LYS A 97 17.83 -18.61 -6.81
N ASN A 98 17.25 -17.42 -7.03
CA ASN A 98 18.02 -16.17 -7.19
C ASN A 98 17.83 -15.19 -6.03
N THR A 99 16.83 -15.41 -5.18
CA THR A 99 16.47 -14.46 -4.12
C THR A 99 16.77 -14.95 -2.71
N GLY A 100 16.95 -16.27 -2.53
CA GLY A 100 17.00 -16.89 -1.20
C GLY A 100 15.64 -16.82 -0.49
N PRO A 101 15.59 -17.10 0.81
CA PRO A 101 14.37 -16.98 1.60
C PRO A 101 13.92 -15.52 1.68
N LEU A 102 12.60 -15.30 1.59
CA LEU A 102 11.98 -13.97 1.61
C LEU A 102 10.91 -13.87 2.69
N THR A 103 10.80 -12.72 3.29
CA THR A 103 9.69 -12.39 4.20
C THR A 103 8.76 -11.39 3.54
N TRP A 104 7.51 -11.77 3.34
CA TRP A 104 6.48 -10.87 2.82
C TRP A 104 5.74 -10.21 3.96
N LEU A 105 5.96 -8.90 4.15
CA LEU A 105 5.21 -8.08 5.10
C LEU A 105 3.98 -7.50 4.40
N HIS A 106 2.79 -7.75 4.94
CA HIS A 106 1.54 -7.36 4.29
C HIS A 106 0.45 -6.94 5.27
N GLY A 107 -0.58 -6.29 4.74
CA GLY A 107 -1.83 -6.04 5.45
C GLY A 107 -2.87 -7.15 5.23
N ASP A 108 -4.08 -6.92 5.73
CA ASP A 108 -5.23 -7.81 5.55
C ASP A 108 -5.72 -7.91 4.10
N LYS A 109 -5.37 -6.93 3.24
CA LYS A 109 -5.75 -6.87 1.82
C LYS A 109 -4.51 -6.82 0.93
N TYR A 110 -4.53 -7.60 -0.15
CA TYR A 110 -3.42 -7.65 -1.11
C TYR A 110 -3.92 -8.07 -2.49
N ALA A 111 -3.29 -7.53 -3.53
CA ALA A 111 -3.62 -7.83 -4.93
C ALA A 111 -3.06 -9.19 -5.39
N ARG A 112 -1.96 -9.66 -4.75
CA ARG A 112 -1.32 -10.94 -5.06
C ARG A 112 -0.91 -11.65 -3.78
N ASP A 113 -1.14 -12.95 -3.73
CA ASP A 113 -0.67 -13.83 -2.66
C ASP A 113 0.73 -14.38 -3.00
N PHE A 114 1.73 -13.98 -2.22
CA PHE A 114 3.10 -14.43 -2.40
C PHE A 114 3.41 -15.75 -1.68
N ARG A 115 2.51 -16.30 -0.84
CA ARG A 115 2.68 -17.60 -0.17
C ARG A 115 2.80 -18.78 -1.15
N ALA A 116 2.33 -18.61 -2.37
CA ALA A 116 2.47 -19.59 -3.43
C ALA A 116 3.93 -19.73 -3.94
N ILE A 117 4.82 -18.81 -3.59
CA ILE A 117 6.24 -18.87 -3.96
C ILE A 117 6.99 -19.66 -2.89
N PRO A 118 7.74 -20.70 -3.24
CA PRO A 118 8.57 -21.43 -2.28
C PRO A 118 9.53 -20.49 -1.52
N GLU A 119 9.78 -20.79 -0.25
CA GLU A 119 10.66 -20.02 0.63
C GLU A 119 10.16 -18.58 0.96
N VAL A 120 8.90 -18.24 0.67
CA VAL A 120 8.28 -17.00 1.16
C VAL A 120 7.55 -17.27 2.47
N THR A 121 7.97 -16.60 3.52
CA THR A 121 7.24 -16.51 4.79
C THR A 121 6.39 -15.26 4.80
N ALA A 122 5.08 -15.40 4.95
CA ALA A 122 4.15 -14.27 5.00
C ALA A 122 3.87 -13.85 6.44
N ILE A 123 3.96 -12.55 6.70
CA ILE A 123 3.65 -11.95 8.00
C ILE A 123 2.64 -10.84 7.78
N GLN A 124 1.44 -11.02 8.30
CA GLN A 124 0.47 -9.93 8.36
C GLN A 124 0.84 -9.00 9.52
N THR A 125 1.20 -7.76 9.19
CA THR A 125 1.66 -6.77 10.17
C THR A 125 0.55 -5.80 10.60
N TYR A 126 -0.44 -5.59 9.75
CA TYR A 126 -1.56 -4.68 10.02
C TYR A 126 -2.88 -5.15 9.42
N GLU A 127 -3.95 -4.59 9.94
CA GLU A 127 -5.28 -4.65 9.35
C GLU A 127 -5.82 -3.23 9.12
N SER A 128 -6.68 -3.08 8.10
CA SER A 128 -7.30 -1.80 7.74
C SER A 128 -8.79 -1.84 8.00
N LYS A 129 -9.29 -0.89 8.81
CA LYS A 129 -10.71 -0.76 9.14
C LYS A 129 -11.22 0.65 8.80
N PRO A 130 -12.50 0.78 8.40
CA PRO A 130 -13.11 2.11 8.29
C PRO A 130 -12.99 2.88 9.61
N ASP A 131 -12.68 4.19 9.51
CA ASP A 131 -12.68 5.09 10.66
C ASP A 131 -14.07 5.71 10.86
N PRO A 132 -14.84 5.29 11.89
CA PRO A 132 -16.18 5.83 12.13
C PRO A 132 -16.17 7.35 12.42
N THR A 133 -15.06 7.88 12.94
CA THR A 133 -14.92 9.31 13.25
C THR A 133 -14.79 10.12 11.98
N ALA A 134 -13.92 9.68 11.05
CA ALA A 134 -13.75 10.31 9.75
C ALA A 134 -15.05 10.24 8.93
N ILE A 135 -15.73 9.10 8.94
CA ILE A 135 -17.02 8.92 8.27
C ILE A 135 -18.08 9.89 8.84
N LYS A 136 -18.16 10.02 10.18
CA LYS A 136 -19.07 10.99 10.82
C LYS A 136 -18.73 12.45 10.47
N GLN A 137 -17.45 12.76 10.29
CA GLN A 137 -17.01 14.08 9.84
C GLN A 137 -17.51 14.38 8.42
N ILE A 138 -17.33 13.45 7.48
CA ILE A 138 -17.84 13.58 6.10
C ILE A 138 -19.35 13.79 6.09
N LEU A 139 -20.10 13.03 6.90
CA LEU A 139 -21.55 13.15 6.99
C LEU A 139 -22.04 14.54 7.43
N LYS A 140 -21.24 15.28 8.21
CA LYS A 140 -21.56 16.63 8.66
C LYS A 140 -21.22 17.70 7.62
N LEU A 141 -20.35 17.40 6.68
CA LEU A 141 -19.88 18.34 5.66
C LEU A 141 -20.82 18.40 4.45
N GLU A 142 -21.64 17.37 4.23
CA GLU A 142 -22.55 17.25 3.08
C GLU A 142 -21.87 17.63 1.74
N PRO A 143 -20.75 16.98 1.38
CA PRO A 143 -20.00 17.34 0.18
C PRO A 143 -20.78 16.99 -1.10
N ASP A 144 -20.47 17.67 -2.21
CA ASP A 144 -21.07 17.36 -3.51
C ASP A 144 -20.61 15.99 -4.05
N VAL A 145 -19.32 15.68 -3.84
CA VAL A 145 -18.70 14.42 -4.31
C VAL A 145 -17.79 13.85 -3.22
N ILE A 146 -17.86 12.52 -3.04
CA ILE A 146 -16.91 11.78 -2.21
C ILE A 146 -16.18 10.78 -3.10
N HIS A 147 -14.85 10.93 -3.19
CA HIS A 147 -13.96 9.98 -3.86
C HIS A 147 -13.56 8.88 -2.88
N VAL A 148 -14.06 7.67 -3.10
CA VAL A 148 -13.89 6.52 -2.21
C VAL A 148 -12.89 5.55 -2.80
N TYR A 149 -11.85 5.20 -2.04
CA TYR A 149 -10.73 4.36 -2.47
C TYR A 149 -10.71 2.97 -1.80
N SER A 150 -11.77 2.60 -1.09
CA SER A 150 -11.85 1.32 -0.40
C SER A 150 -13.29 0.80 -0.36
N ASP A 151 -13.49 -0.45 -0.77
CA ASP A 151 -14.79 -1.11 -0.73
C ASP A 151 -15.41 -1.14 0.66
N SER A 152 -14.60 -1.29 1.71
CA SER A 152 -15.11 -1.29 3.08
C SER A 152 -15.60 0.09 3.52
N VAL A 153 -14.94 1.17 3.07
CA VAL A 153 -15.41 2.55 3.30
C VAL A 153 -16.62 2.84 2.43
N LEU A 154 -16.63 2.39 1.17
CA LEU A 154 -17.77 2.55 0.26
C LEU A 154 -19.04 1.94 0.88
N LYS A 155 -18.97 0.70 1.35
CA LYS A 155 -20.10 0.00 2.02
C LYS A 155 -20.64 0.79 3.21
N GLU A 156 -19.76 1.36 4.04
CA GLU A 156 -20.16 2.20 5.19
C GLU A 156 -20.84 3.50 4.76
N LEU A 157 -20.44 4.06 3.62
CA LEU A 157 -21.05 5.28 3.09
C LEU A 157 -22.35 4.99 2.33
N GLU A 158 -22.46 3.88 1.59
CA GLU A 158 -23.65 3.49 0.82
C GLU A 158 -24.89 3.20 1.70
N ILE A 159 -24.69 2.75 2.94
CA ILE A 159 -25.78 2.52 3.90
C ILE A 159 -26.54 3.83 4.22
N ARG A 160 -25.95 4.98 3.91
CA ARG A 160 -26.49 6.30 4.21
C ARG A 160 -27.28 6.86 3.02
N ASN A 161 -28.45 7.42 3.29
CA ASN A 161 -29.23 8.13 2.29
C ASN A 161 -28.62 9.51 2.03
N TRP A 162 -27.86 9.63 0.96
CA TRP A 162 -27.32 10.90 0.48
C TRP A 162 -28.36 11.62 -0.38
N SER A 163 -28.78 12.83 -0.01
CA SER A 163 -29.77 13.58 -0.78
C SER A 163 -29.20 14.27 -2.02
N HIS A 164 -27.93 14.71 -1.96
CA HIS A 164 -27.25 15.46 -3.02
C HIS A 164 -25.82 15.02 -3.29
N THR A 165 -25.22 14.23 -2.42
CA THR A 165 -23.82 13.79 -2.52
C THR A 165 -23.67 12.62 -3.49
N LYS A 166 -22.73 12.73 -4.43
CA LYS A 166 -22.35 11.66 -5.34
C LYS A 166 -21.16 10.86 -4.79
N LEU A 167 -21.34 9.56 -4.61
CA LEU A 167 -20.22 8.66 -4.32
C LEU A 167 -19.52 8.25 -5.62
N LYS A 168 -18.22 8.46 -5.70
CA LYS A 168 -17.37 8.05 -6.81
C LYS A 168 -16.36 7.04 -6.30
N HIS A 169 -16.59 5.75 -6.57
CA HIS A 169 -15.60 4.72 -6.31
C HIS A 169 -14.42 4.89 -7.27
N VAL A 170 -13.23 5.07 -6.71
CA VAL A 170 -11.99 5.15 -7.47
C VAL A 170 -11.29 3.82 -7.31
N GLU A 171 -11.43 2.96 -8.30
CA GLU A 171 -10.62 1.77 -8.40
C GLU A 171 -9.15 2.20 -8.48
N SER A 172 -8.24 1.46 -7.84
CA SER A 172 -6.80 1.72 -8.00
C SER A 172 -6.51 1.64 -9.50
N ALA A 173 -6.16 2.79 -10.08
CA ALA A 173 -5.84 2.85 -11.50
C ALA A 173 -4.83 1.76 -11.82
N GLU A 174 -5.13 0.90 -12.80
CA GLU A 174 -4.08 0.15 -13.45
C GLU A 174 -3.04 1.17 -13.92
N PRO A 175 -1.75 0.96 -13.67
CA PRO A 175 -0.73 1.91 -14.07
C PRO A 175 -0.86 2.14 -15.58
N ASP A 176 -0.96 3.40 -15.96
CA ASP A 176 -1.13 3.84 -17.33
C ASP A 176 -0.11 3.12 -18.21
N ALA A 177 -0.57 2.38 -19.22
CA ALA A 177 0.29 1.60 -20.12
C ALA A 177 1.32 2.48 -20.89
N ALA A 178 1.16 3.80 -20.85
CA ALA A 178 2.06 4.77 -21.47
C ALA A 178 3.41 4.95 -20.74
N LEU A 179 3.54 4.51 -19.47
CA LEU A 179 4.79 4.61 -18.69
C LEU A 179 5.72 3.39 -18.87
N TRP A 180 5.40 2.46 -19.75
CA TRP A 180 6.15 1.22 -19.96
C TRP A 180 7.41 1.36 -20.80
N LEU A 181 7.71 2.54 -21.35
CA LEU A 181 8.72 2.69 -22.42
C LEU A 181 10.16 2.94 -21.94
N ASP A 182 10.43 3.21 -20.65
CA ASP A 182 11.77 3.63 -20.22
C ASP A 182 12.52 2.67 -19.27
N CYS A 183 12.09 1.43 -19.11
CA CYS A 183 12.80 0.43 -18.27
C CYS A 183 13.41 -0.73 -19.07
N GLU A 184 14.03 -0.47 -20.22
CA GLU A 184 14.72 -1.49 -21.01
C GLU A 184 16.19 -1.77 -20.60
N SER A 185 16.63 -1.42 -19.41
CA SER A 185 18.00 -1.72 -19.02
C SER A 185 18.12 -2.51 -17.71
N PHE A 186 17.47 -3.64 -17.63
CA PHE A 186 17.80 -4.63 -16.60
C PHE A 186 18.23 -5.94 -17.27
N ASP A 187 19.55 -6.16 -17.29
CA ASP A 187 20.14 -7.45 -17.67
C ASP A 187 19.83 -8.48 -16.55
N PRO A 188 19.06 -9.55 -16.84
CA PRO A 188 18.75 -10.56 -15.84
C PRO A 188 19.94 -11.46 -15.49
N ASN A 189 21.15 -11.20 -16.04
CA ASN A 189 22.35 -12.01 -15.86
C ASN A 189 23.47 -11.29 -15.06
N VAL A 190 23.20 -10.15 -14.43
CA VAL A 190 24.15 -9.46 -13.52
C VAL A 190 23.68 -9.57 -12.09
#